data_fda98ea01b6f6efe1967259d8b207b9f
#
_entry.id   fda98ea01b6f6efe1967259d8b207b9f
#
_cell.length_a   1.000
_cell.length_b   1.000
_cell.length_c   1.000
_cell.angle_alpha   90.00
_cell.angle_beta   90.00
_cell.angle_gamma   90.00
#
_symmetry.space_group_name_H-M   'P 1'
#
loop_
_entity.id
_entity.type
_entity.pdbx_description
1 polymer ?
#
loop_
_entity_poly.entity_id
_entity_poly.type
_entity_poly.pdbx_seq_one_letter_code
_entity_poly.pdbx_strand_id
1 'polypeptide(L)'
;HSSASLPPALTDRLPPALATALSEALTARATGQSEIEEIRLRAGRYVTLTVNGENLTTDLRLDGDDLSDVLSALCGGSLYAYSQDIAQGFLTLPGGIRVGVAGRAACEEGRVLGLRSVTGLCIRLPHPHRSVGDRIVRLVRDSLAAGSPRGLLLYGAPGVGKTTLLR
;
A
#
# COMPACT_ATOMS: atom_id res chain seq x y z
N HIS A 1 20.97 2.44 -11.29
CA HIS A 1 19.95 1.44 -11.63
C HIS A 1 19.19 1.12 -10.33
N SER A 2 18.02 1.71 -10.15
CA SER A 2 17.15 1.34 -9.03
C SER A 2 16.30 0.16 -9.49
N SER A 3 16.65 -1.03 -9.07
CA SER A 3 15.81 -2.21 -9.26
C SER A 3 14.55 -2.06 -8.41
N ALA A 4 13.41 -2.59 -8.87
CA ALA A 4 12.21 -2.66 -8.06
C ALA A 4 12.51 -3.42 -6.77
N SER A 5 12.33 -2.77 -5.64
CA SER A 5 12.49 -3.38 -4.33
C SER A 5 11.30 -3.02 -3.44
N LEU A 6 10.96 -3.93 -2.57
CA LEU A 6 9.98 -3.65 -1.53
C LEU A 6 10.49 -2.55 -0.60
N PRO A 7 9.63 -1.62 -0.17
CA PRO A 7 10.02 -0.63 0.83
C PRO A 7 10.49 -1.29 2.12
N PRO A 8 11.58 -0.83 2.76
CA PRO A 8 12.05 -1.38 4.04
C PRO A 8 10.96 -1.45 5.11
N ALA A 9 10.12 -0.42 5.20
CA ALA A 9 8.99 -0.37 6.13
C ALA A 9 7.99 -1.54 5.96
N LEU A 10 7.93 -2.16 4.78
CA LEU A 10 7.14 -3.35 4.52
C LEU A 10 7.97 -4.62 4.70
N THR A 11 9.18 -4.67 4.12
CA THR A 11 10.05 -5.86 4.16
C THR A 11 10.33 -6.32 5.58
N ASP A 12 10.59 -5.37 6.49
CA ASP A 12 10.89 -5.66 7.91
C ASP A 12 9.68 -6.22 8.68
N ARG A 13 8.49 -6.18 8.07
CA ARG A 13 7.23 -6.63 8.67
C ARG A 13 6.60 -7.84 7.97
N LEU A 14 7.20 -8.31 6.90
CA LEU A 14 6.70 -9.50 6.19
C LEU A 14 7.36 -10.77 6.71
N PRO A 15 6.62 -11.90 6.77
CA PRO A 15 7.24 -13.20 6.98
C PRO A 15 8.30 -13.48 5.91
N PRO A 16 9.45 -14.10 6.26
CA PRO A 16 10.59 -14.29 5.35
C PRO A 16 10.22 -14.98 4.03
N ALA A 17 9.40 -16.01 4.09
CA ALA A 17 8.97 -16.75 2.90
C ALA A 17 8.20 -15.85 1.92
N LEU A 18 7.32 -15.00 2.42
CA LEU A 18 6.58 -14.04 1.60
C LEU A 18 7.50 -12.97 1.01
N ALA A 19 8.39 -12.40 1.82
CA ALA A 19 9.37 -11.41 1.36
C ALA A 19 10.27 -11.96 0.24
N THR A 20 10.72 -13.21 0.38
CA THR A 20 11.53 -13.90 -0.63
C THR A 20 10.74 -14.10 -1.92
N ALA A 21 9.54 -14.67 -1.87
CA ALA A 21 8.71 -14.90 -3.06
C ALA A 21 8.38 -13.62 -3.82
N LEU A 22 8.09 -12.52 -3.10
CA LEU A 22 7.87 -11.22 -3.71
C LEU A 22 9.12 -10.67 -4.40
N SER A 23 10.29 -10.80 -3.75
CA SER A 23 11.56 -10.34 -4.29
C SER A 23 11.99 -11.13 -5.54
N GLU A 24 11.77 -12.44 -5.54
CA GLU A 24 12.03 -13.30 -6.70
C GLU A 24 11.13 -12.94 -7.90
N ALA A 25 9.84 -12.75 -7.65
CA ALA A 25 8.89 -12.33 -8.69
C ALA A 25 9.25 -10.98 -9.30
N LEU A 26 9.72 -10.04 -8.48
CA LEU A 26 10.20 -8.73 -8.93
C LEU A 26 11.47 -8.86 -9.76
N THR A 27 12.45 -9.65 -9.30
CA THR A 27 13.73 -9.83 -9.98
C THR A 27 13.55 -10.50 -11.34
N ALA A 28 12.64 -11.48 -11.44
CA ALA A 28 12.39 -12.21 -12.67
C ALA A 28 11.79 -11.36 -13.80
N ARG A 29 11.14 -10.23 -13.48
CA ARG A 29 10.39 -9.42 -14.44
C ARG A 29 10.73 -7.93 -14.46
N ALA A 30 11.57 -7.44 -13.55
CA ALA A 30 11.92 -6.03 -13.46
C ALA A 30 12.87 -5.61 -14.59
N THR A 31 12.35 -4.99 -15.62
CA THR A 31 13.12 -4.26 -16.62
C THR A 31 13.01 -2.77 -16.32
N GLY A 32 14.06 -2.18 -15.73
CA GLY A 32 14.11 -0.73 -15.45
C GLY A 32 13.53 -0.31 -14.11
N GLN A 33 13.03 0.93 -14.03
CA GLN A 33 12.31 1.44 -12.85
C GLN A 33 10.94 0.80 -12.78
N SER A 34 10.74 -0.13 -11.87
CA SER A 34 9.46 -0.79 -11.63
C SER A 34 8.87 -0.29 -10.32
N GLU A 35 7.65 0.21 -10.39
CA GLU A 35 6.90 0.67 -9.21
C GLU A 35 5.86 -0.38 -8.82
N ILE A 36 5.97 -0.86 -7.57
CA ILE A 36 5.02 -1.81 -7.00
C ILE A 36 3.83 -1.02 -6.46
N GLU A 37 2.66 -1.23 -7.03
CA GLU A 37 1.44 -0.52 -6.66
C GLU A 37 0.67 -1.24 -5.57
N GLU A 38 0.53 -2.56 -5.71
CA GLU A 38 -0.33 -3.35 -4.86
C GLU A 38 0.16 -4.80 -4.73
N ILE A 39 0.00 -5.38 -3.54
CA ILE A 39 0.22 -6.80 -3.28
C ILE A 39 -1.10 -7.37 -2.76
N ARG A 40 -1.60 -8.43 -3.40
CA ARG A 40 -2.83 -9.11 -3.02
C ARG A 40 -2.56 -10.51 -2.51
N LEU A 41 -2.99 -10.76 -1.30
CA LEU A 41 -2.95 -12.04 -0.62
C LEU A 41 -4.38 -12.53 -0.42
N ARG A 42 -4.67 -13.76 -0.84
CA ARG A 42 -6.00 -14.37 -0.68
C ARG A 42 -5.84 -15.82 -0.27
N ALA A 43 -6.63 -16.25 0.71
CA ALA A 43 -6.59 -17.62 1.19
C ALA A 43 -6.81 -18.63 0.05
N GLY A 44 -5.91 -19.60 -0.06
CA GLY A 44 -5.93 -20.64 -1.08
C GLY A 44 -5.60 -20.18 -2.50
N ARG A 45 -5.10 -18.96 -2.70
CA ARG A 45 -4.69 -18.42 -4.00
C ARG A 45 -3.20 -18.08 -4.01
N TYR A 46 -2.64 -18.03 -5.19
CA TYR A 46 -1.28 -17.51 -5.38
C TYR A 46 -1.22 -16.01 -5.06
N VAL A 47 -0.12 -15.61 -4.43
CA VAL A 47 0.16 -14.20 -4.16
C VAL A 47 0.37 -13.47 -5.49
N THR A 48 -0.24 -12.29 -5.64
CA THR A 48 -0.12 -11.46 -6.82
C THR A 48 0.37 -10.06 -6.48
N LEU A 49 1.18 -9.47 -7.36
CA LEU A 49 1.63 -8.09 -7.30
C LEU A 49 1.14 -7.33 -8.54
N THR A 50 0.84 -6.06 -8.36
CA THR A 50 0.67 -5.13 -9.48
C THR A 50 1.92 -4.25 -9.55
N VAL A 51 2.59 -4.28 -10.70
CA VAL A 51 3.83 -3.53 -10.96
C VAL A 51 3.67 -2.80 -12.29
N ASN A 52 3.76 -1.48 -12.29
CA ASN A 52 3.53 -0.63 -13.48
C ASN A 52 2.20 -0.94 -14.20
N GLY A 53 1.13 -1.22 -13.44
CA GLY A 53 -0.18 -1.59 -13.97
C GLY A 53 -0.33 -3.05 -14.42
N GLU A 54 0.74 -3.84 -14.41
CA GLU A 54 0.71 -5.26 -14.78
C GLU A 54 0.64 -6.17 -13.56
N ASN A 55 -0.14 -7.24 -13.66
CA ASN A 55 -0.24 -8.23 -12.59
C ASN A 55 0.81 -9.34 -12.76
N LEU A 56 1.63 -9.51 -11.73
CA LEU A 56 2.58 -10.61 -11.60
C LEU A 56 2.03 -11.61 -10.58
N THR A 57 2.22 -12.89 -10.84
CA THR A 57 1.83 -13.97 -9.92
C THR A 57 3.10 -14.68 -9.44
N THR A 58 3.17 -14.92 -8.14
CA THR A 58 4.25 -15.73 -7.53
C THR A 58 3.84 -17.22 -7.50
N ASP A 59 4.78 -18.07 -7.17
CA ASP A 59 4.51 -19.50 -6.93
C ASP A 59 4.08 -19.79 -5.48
N LEU A 60 3.99 -18.74 -4.62
CA LEU A 60 3.59 -18.87 -3.23
C LEU A 60 2.07 -18.84 -3.09
N ARG A 61 1.52 -19.84 -2.39
CA ARG A 61 0.11 -19.86 -1.94
C ARG A 61 0.08 -19.73 -0.42
N LEU A 62 -0.87 -18.97 0.06
CA LEU A 62 -1.11 -18.76 1.48
C LEU A 62 -2.50 -19.28 1.85
N ASP A 63 -2.65 -19.87 3.00
CA ASP A 63 -3.94 -20.23 3.56
C ASP A 63 -4.46 -19.16 4.54
N GLY A 64 -5.52 -19.44 5.29
CA GLY A 64 -6.10 -18.48 6.23
C GLY A 64 -5.25 -18.25 7.46
N ASP A 65 -4.51 -19.24 7.91
CA ASP A 65 -3.62 -19.15 9.06
C ASP A 65 -2.38 -18.34 8.67
N ASP A 66 -1.80 -18.62 7.51
CA ASP A 66 -0.71 -17.82 6.93
C ASP A 66 -1.09 -16.33 6.83
N LEU A 67 -2.31 -16.03 6.37
CA LEU A 67 -2.80 -14.64 6.27
C LEU A 67 -2.96 -13.97 7.64
N SER A 68 -3.33 -14.73 8.65
CA SER A 68 -3.42 -14.24 10.03
C SER A 68 -2.02 -13.94 10.59
N ASP A 69 -1.04 -14.78 10.29
CA ASP A 69 0.36 -14.55 10.65
C ASP A 69 0.95 -13.33 9.93
N VAL A 70 0.65 -13.17 8.64
CA VAL A 70 1.05 -11.97 7.88
C VAL A 70 0.44 -10.71 8.50
N LEU A 71 -0.86 -10.72 8.83
CA LEU A 71 -1.52 -9.58 9.47
C LEU A 71 -0.88 -9.25 10.83
N SER A 72 -0.59 -10.27 11.65
CA SER A 72 0.09 -10.11 12.93
C SER A 72 1.47 -9.49 12.77
N ALA A 73 2.25 -9.97 11.81
CA ALA A 73 3.58 -9.44 11.50
C ALA A 73 3.53 -7.99 11.02
N LEU A 74 2.57 -7.64 10.15
CA LEU A 74 2.35 -6.26 9.71
C LEU A 74 2.02 -5.32 10.87
N CYS A 75 1.29 -5.82 11.88
CA CYS A 75 0.97 -5.08 13.11
C CYS A 75 2.12 -5.09 14.15
N GLY A 76 3.30 -5.63 13.81
CA GLY A 76 4.43 -5.74 14.74
C GLY A 76 4.15 -6.66 15.93
N GLY A 77 3.32 -7.70 15.75
CA GLY A 77 2.92 -8.66 16.78
C GLY A 77 1.80 -8.18 17.71
N SER A 78 1.32 -6.92 17.56
CA SER A 78 0.28 -6.37 18.43
C SER A 78 -1.01 -6.06 17.66
N LEU A 79 -1.81 -7.09 17.40
CA LEU A 79 -3.13 -6.93 16.75
C LEU A 79 -4.07 -6.04 17.58
N TYR A 80 -3.90 -6.02 18.90
CA TYR A 80 -4.73 -5.20 19.77
C TYR A 80 -4.58 -3.69 19.49
N ALA A 81 -3.37 -3.24 19.20
CA ALA A 81 -3.10 -1.83 18.86
C ALA A 81 -3.83 -1.36 17.60
N TYR A 82 -4.17 -2.29 16.71
CA TYR A 82 -4.86 -2.03 15.44
C TYR A 82 -6.30 -2.55 15.42
N SER A 83 -6.86 -2.95 16.56
CA SER A 83 -8.18 -3.61 16.63
C SER A 83 -9.30 -2.77 16.03
N GLN A 84 -9.29 -1.46 16.25
CA GLN A 84 -10.29 -0.55 15.68
C GLN A 84 -10.17 -0.43 14.16
N ASP A 85 -8.96 -0.31 13.65
CA ASP A 85 -8.69 -0.24 12.21
C ASP A 85 -9.06 -1.54 11.51
N ILE A 86 -8.67 -2.68 12.10
CA ILE A 86 -9.03 -4.02 11.59
C ILE A 86 -10.55 -4.21 11.57
N ALA A 87 -11.27 -3.73 12.58
CA ALA A 87 -12.74 -3.77 12.60
C ALA A 87 -13.36 -2.91 11.49
N GLN A 88 -12.67 -1.86 11.04
CA GLN A 88 -13.06 -1.04 9.90
C GLN A 88 -12.62 -1.64 8.55
N GLY A 89 -11.84 -2.71 8.56
CA GLY A 89 -11.37 -3.41 7.36
C GLY A 89 -10.10 -2.85 6.72
N PHE A 90 -9.38 -1.95 7.39
CA PHE A 90 -8.11 -1.44 6.89
C PHE A 90 -7.19 -1.01 8.04
N LEU A 91 -5.89 -0.94 7.74
CA LEU A 91 -4.89 -0.33 8.62
C LEU A 91 -3.88 0.46 7.78
N THR A 92 -3.22 1.41 8.43
CA THR A 92 -2.17 2.21 7.80
C THR A 92 -0.84 1.95 8.51
N LEU A 93 0.16 1.51 7.75
CA LEU A 93 1.51 1.27 8.24
C LEU A 93 2.40 2.50 8.04
N PRO A 94 3.57 2.55 8.71
CA PRO A 94 4.58 3.58 8.46
C PRO A 94 4.92 3.70 6.97
N GLY A 95 5.23 4.93 6.52
CA GLY A 95 5.48 5.21 5.10
C GLY A 95 4.21 5.38 4.26
N GLY A 96 3.02 5.43 4.88
CA GLY A 96 1.76 5.63 4.17
C GLY A 96 1.23 4.39 3.44
N ILE A 97 1.76 3.22 3.77
CA ILE A 97 1.31 1.93 3.22
C ILE A 97 -0.09 1.63 3.79
N ARG A 98 -1.04 1.36 2.91
CA ARG A 98 -2.41 1.01 3.29
C ARG A 98 -2.66 -0.48 3.10
N VAL A 99 -3.23 -1.12 4.12
CA VAL A 99 -3.58 -2.54 4.07
C VAL A 99 -5.08 -2.69 4.26
N GLY A 100 -5.78 -3.10 3.22
CA GLY A 100 -7.16 -3.55 3.30
C GLY A 100 -7.20 -4.96 3.87
N VAL A 101 -8.10 -5.21 4.82
CA VAL A 101 -8.25 -6.50 5.50
C VAL A 101 -9.63 -7.04 5.23
N ALA A 102 -9.71 -8.24 4.68
CA ALA A 102 -10.95 -8.98 4.44
C ALA A 102 -10.99 -10.24 5.27
N GLY A 103 -12.16 -10.56 5.82
CA GLY A 103 -12.30 -11.74 6.66
C GLY A 103 -13.74 -11.96 7.13
N ARG A 104 -13.93 -12.96 7.98
CA ARG A 104 -15.20 -13.19 8.66
C ARG A 104 -15.27 -12.34 9.92
N ALA A 105 -16.25 -11.47 9.99
CA ALA A 105 -16.45 -10.61 11.15
C ALA A 105 -16.87 -11.41 12.40
N ALA A 106 -16.32 -11.04 13.55
CA ALA A 106 -16.88 -11.35 14.85
C ALA A 106 -17.84 -10.21 15.22
N CYS A 107 -19.12 -10.53 15.34
CA CYS A 107 -20.14 -9.54 15.67
C CYS A 107 -20.79 -9.90 17.02
N GLU A 108 -21.08 -8.86 17.81
CA GLU A 108 -21.88 -8.94 19.02
C GLU A 108 -22.84 -7.75 19.03
N GLU A 109 -24.13 -8.02 19.32
CA GLU A 109 -25.19 -7.00 19.33
C GLU A 109 -25.22 -6.08 18.09
N GLY A 110 -24.93 -6.64 16.91
CA GLY A 110 -24.91 -5.88 15.64
C GLY A 110 -23.65 -5.03 15.43
N ARG A 111 -22.66 -5.10 16.32
CA ARG A 111 -21.38 -4.40 16.17
C ARG A 111 -20.28 -5.37 15.77
N VAL A 112 -19.42 -4.93 14.85
CA VAL A 112 -18.21 -5.67 14.49
C VAL A 112 -17.17 -5.45 15.59
N LEU A 113 -16.76 -6.53 16.26
CA LEU A 113 -15.72 -6.51 17.29
C LEU A 113 -14.33 -6.77 16.72
N GLY A 114 -14.25 -7.38 15.54
CA GLY A 114 -13.01 -7.75 14.89
C GLY A 114 -13.23 -8.84 13.84
N LEU A 115 -12.18 -9.57 13.52
CA LEU A 115 -12.22 -10.67 12.56
C LEU A 115 -12.01 -12.02 13.27
N ARG A 116 -12.84 -13.00 12.93
CA ARG A 116 -12.66 -14.41 13.34
C ARG A 116 -11.61 -15.13 12.49
N SER A 117 -11.54 -14.78 11.22
CA SER A 117 -10.56 -15.31 10.28
C SER A 117 -10.27 -14.32 9.18
N VAL A 118 -9.01 -14.25 8.77
CA VAL A 118 -8.57 -13.42 7.64
C VAL A 118 -8.69 -14.24 6.36
N THR A 119 -9.31 -13.68 5.33
CA THR A 119 -9.46 -14.34 4.03
C THR A 119 -8.72 -13.61 2.91
N GLY A 120 -8.29 -12.39 3.16
CA GLY A 120 -7.52 -11.62 2.21
C GLY A 120 -6.89 -10.37 2.80
N LEU A 121 -5.75 -10.00 2.26
CA LEU A 121 -5.04 -8.75 2.53
C LEU A 121 -4.71 -8.07 1.20
N CYS A 122 -4.90 -6.76 1.14
CA CYS A 122 -4.57 -5.93 -0.01
C CYS A 122 -3.64 -4.80 0.44
N ILE A 123 -2.35 -4.96 0.19
CA ILE A 123 -1.31 -4.01 0.60
C ILE A 123 -1.07 -3.05 -0.55
N ARG A 124 -1.41 -1.77 -0.36
CA ARG A 124 -1.19 -0.71 -1.33
C ARG A 124 -0.01 0.15 -0.92
N LEU A 125 0.91 0.33 -1.86
CA LEU A 125 2.10 1.10 -1.67
C LEU A 125 1.89 2.54 -2.19
N PRO A 126 2.28 3.56 -1.41
CA PRO A 126 2.20 4.93 -1.89
C PRO A 126 3.26 5.16 -2.97
N HIS A 127 2.86 5.75 -4.08
CA HIS A 127 3.77 6.21 -5.11
C HIS A 127 4.03 7.70 -4.92
N PRO A 128 5.27 8.10 -4.58
CA PRO A 128 5.64 9.51 -4.66
C PRO A 128 5.74 9.89 -6.14
N HIS A 129 4.72 10.51 -6.68
CA HIS A 129 4.82 11.18 -7.99
C HIS A 129 5.75 12.40 -7.86
N ARG A 130 7.06 12.13 -7.83
CA ARG A 130 8.08 13.17 -7.86
C ARG A 130 8.01 13.83 -9.23
N SER A 131 8.07 15.16 -9.28
CA SER A 131 8.09 16.00 -10.48
C SER A 131 6.78 16.57 -11.01
N VAL A 132 5.62 15.98 -10.73
CA VAL A 132 4.34 16.54 -11.21
C VAL A 132 4.07 17.92 -10.60
N GLY A 133 4.46 18.13 -9.34
CA GLY A 133 4.30 19.41 -8.62
C GLY A 133 5.39 20.46 -8.87
N ASP A 134 6.54 20.11 -9.46
CA ASP A 134 7.70 20.99 -9.55
C ASP A 134 7.40 22.30 -10.31
N ARG A 135 6.55 22.24 -11.33
CA ARG A 135 6.14 23.43 -12.09
C ARG A 135 5.28 24.37 -11.24
N ILE A 136 4.41 23.81 -10.42
CA ILE A 136 3.56 24.60 -9.51
C ILE A 136 4.38 25.20 -8.38
N VAL A 137 5.28 24.43 -7.81
CA VAL A 137 6.22 24.90 -6.77
C VAL A 137 7.03 26.07 -7.30
N ARG A 138 7.52 26.01 -8.54
CA ARG A 138 8.22 27.13 -9.18
C ARG A 138 7.32 28.35 -9.33
N LEU A 139 6.12 28.21 -9.88
CA LEU A 139 5.16 29.31 -10.04
C LEU A 139 4.85 30.00 -8.71
N VAL A 140 4.65 29.23 -7.63
CA VAL A 140 4.40 29.77 -6.28
C VAL A 140 5.63 30.52 -5.75
N ARG A 141 6.82 29.95 -5.90
CA ARG A 141 8.07 30.59 -5.46
C ARG A 141 8.32 31.91 -6.21
N ASP A 142 8.13 31.92 -7.51
CA ASP A 142 8.32 33.12 -8.35
C ASP A 142 7.32 34.21 -7.96
N SER A 143 6.08 33.86 -7.67
CA SER A 143 5.05 34.80 -7.18
C SER A 143 5.40 35.39 -5.82
N LEU A 144 5.93 34.59 -4.89
CA LEU A 144 6.37 35.05 -3.59
C LEU A 144 7.62 35.95 -3.69
N ALA A 145 8.59 35.58 -4.54
CA ALA A 145 9.80 36.36 -4.77
C ALA A 145 9.49 37.73 -5.41
N ALA A 146 8.44 37.82 -6.23
CA ALA A 146 7.98 39.07 -6.84
C ALA A 146 7.20 39.97 -5.86
N GLY A 147 7.09 39.61 -4.57
CA GLY A 147 6.36 40.40 -3.57
C GLY A 147 4.84 40.46 -3.76
N SER A 148 4.29 39.62 -4.61
CA SER A 148 2.85 39.55 -4.90
C SER A 148 2.31 38.16 -4.60
N PRO A 149 2.07 37.81 -3.33
CA PRO A 149 1.54 36.49 -2.98
C PRO A 149 0.14 36.33 -3.57
N ARG A 150 0.03 35.52 -4.61
CA ARG A 150 -1.25 35.15 -5.23
C ARG A 150 -1.61 33.73 -4.81
N GLY A 151 -2.89 33.51 -4.50
CA GLY A 151 -3.42 32.17 -4.27
C GLY A 151 -3.42 31.37 -5.56
N LEU A 152 -3.21 30.05 -5.46
CA LEU A 152 -3.31 29.11 -6.57
C LEU A 152 -4.63 28.33 -6.43
N LEU A 153 -5.44 28.36 -7.49
CA LEU A 153 -6.66 27.56 -7.59
C LEU A 153 -6.43 26.40 -8.56
N LEU A 154 -6.53 25.17 -8.07
CA LEU A 154 -6.49 23.94 -8.87
C LEU A 154 -7.93 23.45 -9.10
N TYR A 155 -8.38 23.41 -10.33
CA TYR A 155 -9.69 22.90 -10.69
C TYR A 155 -9.59 21.87 -11.83
N GLY A 156 -10.58 21.00 -11.93
CA GLY A 156 -10.65 19.96 -12.97
C GLY A 156 -11.59 18.83 -12.55
N ALA A 157 -11.89 17.93 -13.47
CA ALA A 157 -12.74 16.77 -13.24
C ALA A 157 -12.24 15.88 -12.09
N PRO A 158 -13.09 15.06 -11.44
CA PRO A 158 -12.64 14.03 -10.53
C PRO A 158 -11.63 13.09 -11.19
N GLY A 159 -10.60 12.66 -10.44
CA GLY A 159 -9.59 11.70 -10.93
C GLY A 159 -8.45 12.27 -11.76
N VAL A 160 -8.45 13.56 -12.16
CA VAL A 160 -7.37 14.16 -12.97
C VAL A 160 -6.06 14.44 -12.22
N GLY A 161 -5.92 13.96 -10.99
CA GLY A 161 -4.66 14.04 -10.23
C GLY A 161 -4.44 15.34 -9.44
N LYS A 162 -5.49 16.16 -9.17
CA LYS A 162 -5.36 17.41 -8.38
C LYS A 162 -4.67 17.18 -7.03
N THR A 163 -5.10 16.16 -6.29
CA THR A 163 -4.53 15.82 -4.98
C THR A 163 -3.10 15.27 -5.10
N THR A 164 -2.81 14.54 -6.16
CA THR A 164 -1.45 14.04 -6.46
C THR A 164 -0.49 15.20 -6.72
N LEU A 165 -0.99 16.26 -7.35
CA LEU A 165 -0.23 17.47 -7.68
C LEU A 165 0.13 18.30 -6.43
N LEU A 166 -0.67 18.18 -5.34
CA LEU A 166 -0.50 18.92 -4.09
C LEU A 166 0.35 18.18 -3.05
N ARG A 167 0.76 16.95 -3.33
CA ARG A 167 1.63 16.12 -2.47
C ARG A 167 3.07 16.19 -2.91
#